data_2cc805f7faaa6d2c8addd946dccbeb6d
#
_entry.id   2cc805f7faaa6d2c8addd946dccbeb6d
#
_cell.length_a   1.000
_cell.length_b   1.000
_cell.length_c   1.000
_cell.angle_alpha   90.00
_cell.angle_beta   90.00
_cell.angle_gamma   90.00
#
_symmetry.space_group_name_H-M   'P 1'
#
loop_
_entity.id
_entity.type
_entity.pdbx_description
1 polymer ?
#
loop_
_entity_poly.entity_id
_entity_poly.type
_entity_poly.pdbx_seq_one_letter_code
_entity_poly.pdbx_strand_id
1 'polypeptide(L)'
;MAEQGGQGFGSYNGPVDVECDVLVLGGGPGGYSAAFRAADLGLNAVIVERYAALGGVCLNVGCIPSKALLHVAAVMDEVRHLADAGVEFAEPSVNIDKLRGHKEKVIG
;
A
#
# COMPACT_ATOMS: atom_id res chain seq x y z
N MET A 1 19.87 37.22 20.70
CA MET A 1 19.22 36.03 20.09
C MET A 1 18.76 35.14 21.24
N ALA A 2 17.46 35.12 21.48
CA ALA A 2 16.91 34.25 22.53
C ALA A 2 16.76 32.82 21.94
N GLU A 3 17.52 31.88 22.47
CA GLU A 3 17.28 30.46 22.29
C GLU A 3 15.92 30.14 22.94
N GLN A 4 14.90 29.96 22.12
CA GLN A 4 13.68 29.32 22.59
C GLN A 4 14.00 27.85 22.80
N GLY A 5 14.28 27.51 24.05
CA GLY A 5 14.37 26.14 24.50
C GLY A 5 13.05 25.43 24.21
N GLY A 6 13.04 24.58 23.20
CA GLY A 6 11.95 23.66 22.98
C GLY A 6 11.78 22.84 24.26
N GLN A 7 10.58 22.83 24.83
CA GLN A 7 10.24 21.91 25.91
C GLN A 7 10.39 20.50 25.33
N GLY A 8 11.49 19.86 25.63
CA GLY A 8 11.69 18.45 25.31
C GLY A 8 10.58 17.65 26.00
N PHE A 9 9.89 16.83 25.23
CA PHE A 9 9.04 15.80 25.81
C PHE A 9 9.89 15.04 26.82
N GLY A 10 9.42 14.90 28.06
CA GLY A 10 10.16 14.25 29.12
C GLY A 10 10.66 12.88 28.65
N SER A 11 11.94 12.62 28.84
CA SER A 11 12.53 11.34 28.47
C SER A 11 11.88 10.23 29.32
N TYR A 12 11.38 9.19 28.64
CA TYR A 12 10.93 7.98 29.32
C TYR A 12 12.14 7.21 29.79
N ASN A 13 12.22 6.95 31.11
CA ASN A 13 13.33 6.23 31.75
C ASN A 13 12.94 4.82 32.22
N GLY A 14 11.78 4.31 31.77
CA GLY A 14 11.32 2.97 32.09
C GLY A 14 11.96 1.89 31.18
N PRO A 15 11.57 0.61 31.39
CA PRO A 15 12.02 -0.48 30.50
C PRO A 15 11.49 -0.29 29.08
N VAL A 16 12.31 -0.62 28.10
CA VAL A 16 11.97 -0.58 26.66
C VAL A 16 12.00 -2.00 26.11
N ASP A 17 11.05 -2.30 25.22
CA ASP A 17 10.98 -3.61 24.58
C ASP A 17 11.91 -3.72 23.37
N VAL A 18 12.07 -2.61 22.64
CA VAL A 18 12.90 -2.54 21.42
C VAL A 18 13.61 -1.19 21.35
N GLU A 19 14.90 -1.22 21.00
CA GLU A 19 15.68 -0.03 20.68
C GLU A 19 15.93 0.07 19.18
N CYS A 20 15.85 1.27 18.61
CA CYS A 20 16.07 1.51 17.20
C CYS A 20 16.56 2.94 16.94
N ASP A 21 17.17 3.16 15.77
CA ASP A 21 17.56 4.49 15.31
C ASP A 21 16.36 5.25 14.73
N VAL A 22 15.46 4.55 14.07
CA VAL A 22 14.27 5.10 13.42
C VAL A 22 13.06 4.23 13.73
N LEU A 23 12.04 4.85 14.32
CA LEU A 23 10.73 4.25 14.53
C LEU A 23 9.73 4.81 13.52
N VAL A 24 9.09 3.93 12.77
CA VAL A 24 8.02 4.29 11.81
C VAL A 24 6.68 3.76 12.33
N LEU A 25 5.75 4.65 12.56
CA LEU A 25 4.40 4.31 13.00
C LEU A 25 3.48 4.22 11.78
N GLY A 26 3.10 3.02 11.42
CA GLY A 26 2.26 2.70 10.28
C GLY A 26 3.03 2.12 9.09
N GLY A 27 2.52 1.01 8.55
CA GLY A 27 3.13 0.22 7.47
C GLY A 27 2.56 0.51 6.08
N GLY A 28 1.99 1.70 5.87
CA GLY A 28 1.53 2.15 4.55
C GLY A 28 2.68 2.57 3.62
N PRO A 29 2.38 3.07 2.39
CA PRO A 29 3.40 3.40 1.39
C PRO A 29 4.47 4.38 1.88
N GLY A 30 4.10 5.41 2.63
CA GLY A 30 5.05 6.34 3.24
C GLY A 30 5.90 5.67 4.31
N GLY A 31 5.28 4.85 5.15
CA GLY A 31 5.93 4.19 6.27
C GLY A 31 6.96 3.15 5.82
N TYR A 32 6.57 2.19 5.00
CA TYR A 32 7.53 1.18 4.54
C TYR A 32 8.63 1.79 3.66
N SER A 33 8.32 2.81 2.86
CA SER A 33 9.33 3.50 2.05
C SER A 33 10.38 4.19 2.92
N ALA A 34 9.95 4.88 3.97
CA ALA A 34 10.85 5.51 4.93
C ALA A 34 11.71 4.49 5.68
N ALA A 35 11.11 3.41 6.15
CA ALA A 35 11.80 2.37 6.88
C ALA A 35 12.83 1.63 6.01
N PHE A 36 12.50 1.26 4.79
CA PHE A 36 13.44 0.64 3.87
C PHE A 36 14.58 1.58 3.52
N ARG A 37 14.29 2.86 3.29
CA ARG A 37 15.35 3.84 3.03
C ARG A 37 16.27 4.03 4.23
N ALA A 38 15.73 4.06 5.44
CA ALA A 38 16.54 4.12 6.65
C ALA A 38 17.46 2.89 6.79
N ALA A 39 16.92 1.70 6.53
CA ALA A 39 17.67 0.45 6.55
C ALA A 39 18.79 0.43 5.47
N ASP A 40 18.50 0.89 4.26
CA ASP A 40 19.50 1.02 3.18
C ASP A 40 20.66 1.95 3.55
N LEU A 41 20.40 2.93 4.40
CA LEU A 41 21.41 3.84 4.95
C LEU A 41 22.16 3.26 6.17
N GLY A 42 21.88 2.03 6.54
CA GLY A 42 22.54 1.33 7.63
C GLY A 42 21.95 1.60 9.02
N LEU A 43 20.78 2.24 9.10
CA LEU A 43 20.09 2.50 10.35
C LEU A 43 19.25 1.28 10.79
N ASN A 44 19.15 1.07 12.08
CA ASN A 44 18.22 0.10 12.65
C ASN A 44 16.80 0.69 12.64
N ALA A 45 15.99 0.29 11.68
CA ALA A 45 14.63 0.79 11.49
C ALA A 45 13.59 -0.21 11.99
N VAL A 46 12.59 0.28 12.72
CA VAL A 46 11.47 -0.52 13.21
C VAL A 46 10.17 0.08 12.71
N ILE A 47 9.31 -0.76 12.16
CA ILE A 47 7.94 -0.38 11.78
C ILE A 47 6.98 -0.94 12.84
N VAL A 48 6.10 -0.09 13.34
CA VAL A 48 4.98 -0.50 14.19
C VAL A 48 3.70 -0.37 13.37
N GLU A 49 3.06 -1.51 13.12
CA GLU A 49 1.80 -1.60 12.38
C GLU A 49 0.75 -2.33 13.21
N ARG A 50 -0.45 -1.77 13.29
CA ARG A 50 -1.55 -2.38 14.04
C ARG A 50 -2.24 -3.54 13.32
N TYR A 51 -2.09 -3.62 12.01
CA TYR A 51 -2.67 -4.68 11.20
C TYR A 51 -1.65 -5.78 10.93
N ALA A 52 -2.13 -6.98 10.67
CA ALA A 52 -1.27 -8.15 10.42
C ALA A 52 -0.47 -8.07 9.11
N ALA A 53 -0.86 -7.19 8.18
CA ALA A 53 -0.21 -7.03 6.89
C ALA A 53 0.31 -5.60 6.70
N LEU A 54 1.48 -5.47 6.12
CA LEU A 54 2.02 -4.21 5.63
C LEU A 54 1.30 -3.75 4.35
N GLY A 55 1.53 -2.51 3.94
CA GLY A 55 0.98 -1.95 2.70
C GLY A 55 -0.12 -0.93 2.91
N GLY A 56 -0.71 -0.87 4.09
CA GLY A 56 -1.75 0.10 4.47
C GLY A 56 -3.02 0.00 3.63
N VAL A 57 -3.79 1.07 3.62
CA VAL A 57 -5.07 1.16 2.88
C VAL A 57 -4.85 1.07 1.37
N CYS A 58 -3.77 1.63 0.85
CA CYS A 58 -3.49 1.63 -0.58
C CYS A 58 -3.36 0.23 -1.16
N LEU A 59 -2.60 -0.65 -0.51
CA LEU A 59 -2.44 -2.04 -0.95
C LEU A 59 -3.67 -2.89 -0.65
N ASN A 60 -4.20 -2.79 0.56
CA ASN A 60 -5.14 -3.80 1.08
C ASN A 60 -6.61 -3.46 0.80
N VAL A 61 -6.96 -2.19 0.65
CA VAL A 61 -8.36 -1.74 0.59
C VAL A 61 -8.65 -0.83 -0.60
N GLY A 62 -7.74 0.05 -0.98
CA GLY A 62 -7.99 1.17 -1.88
C GLY A 62 -7.35 1.02 -3.26
N CYS A 63 -6.24 1.72 -3.48
CA CYS A 63 -5.67 1.99 -4.81
C CYS A 63 -5.35 0.75 -5.64
N ILE A 64 -4.69 -0.23 -5.06
CA ILE A 64 -4.23 -1.42 -5.80
C ILE A 64 -5.39 -2.35 -6.15
N PRO A 65 -6.29 -2.75 -5.23
CA PRO A 65 -7.44 -3.56 -5.59
C PRO A 65 -8.40 -2.87 -6.56
N SER A 66 -8.65 -1.56 -6.39
CA SER A 66 -9.53 -0.83 -7.30
C SER A 66 -8.95 -0.73 -8.71
N LYS A 67 -7.66 -0.44 -8.86
CA LYS A 67 -7.00 -0.36 -10.17
C LYS A 67 -6.92 -1.73 -10.86
N ALA A 68 -6.75 -2.82 -10.12
CA ALA A 68 -6.80 -4.16 -10.68
C ALA A 68 -8.15 -4.46 -11.34
N LEU A 69 -9.26 -4.09 -10.68
CA LEU A 69 -10.61 -4.26 -11.22
C LEU A 69 -10.90 -3.29 -12.37
N LEU A 70 -10.50 -2.03 -12.25
CA LEU A 70 -10.66 -1.01 -13.30
C LEU A 70 -9.89 -1.37 -14.57
N HIS A 71 -8.72 -2.01 -14.45
CA HIS A 71 -8.00 -2.50 -15.63
C HIS A 71 -8.80 -3.56 -16.39
N VAL A 72 -9.40 -4.51 -15.71
CA VAL A 72 -10.28 -5.50 -16.33
C VAL A 72 -11.46 -4.83 -17.04
N ALA A 73 -12.09 -3.85 -16.39
CA ALA A 73 -13.18 -3.08 -16.99
C ALA A 73 -12.74 -2.30 -18.23
N ALA A 74 -11.56 -1.70 -18.21
CA ALA A 74 -11.01 -0.97 -19.35
C ALA A 74 -10.76 -1.88 -20.55
N VAL A 75 -10.23 -3.07 -20.35
CA VAL A 75 -10.03 -4.07 -21.43
C VAL A 75 -11.36 -4.48 -22.04
N MET A 76 -12.40 -4.69 -21.21
CA MET A 76 -13.74 -5.01 -21.72
C MET A 76 -14.32 -3.86 -22.56
N ASP A 77 -14.09 -2.63 -22.17
CA ASP A 77 -14.54 -1.45 -22.88
C ASP A 77 -13.80 -1.27 -24.22
N GLU A 78 -12.48 -1.47 -24.23
CA GLU A 78 -11.68 -1.48 -25.47
C GLU A 78 -12.16 -2.53 -26.47
N VAL A 79 -12.49 -3.74 -26.01
CA VAL A 79 -13.05 -4.81 -26.87
C VAL A 79 -14.36 -4.39 -27.50
N ARG A 80 -15.24 -3.70 -26.77
CA ARG A 80 -16.49 -3.16 -27.33
C ARG A 80 -16.26 -2.14 -28.44
N HIS A 81 -15.28 -1.25 -28.25
CA HIS A 81 -14.93 -0.24 -29.27
C HIS A 81 -14.35 -0.82 -30.56
N LEU A 82 -13.80 -2.05 -30.54
CA LEU A 82 -13.33 -2.72 -31.72
C LEU A 82 -14.44 -3.00 -32.75
N ALA A 83 -15.69 -3.01 -32.34
CA ALA A 83 -16.84 -3.13 -33.26
C ALA A 83 -16.85 -1.99 -34.29
N ASP A 84 -16.46 -0.78 -33.92
CA ASP A 84 -16.35 0.37 -34.83
C ASP A 84 -15.29 0.17 -35.91
N ALA A 85 -14.27 -0.66 -35.62
CA ALA A 85 -13.23 -1.07 -36.57
C ALA A 85 -13.56 -2.35 -37.36
N GLY A 86 -14.77 -2.88 -37.19
CA GLY A 86 -15.25 -4.07 -37.87
C GLY A 86 -14.86 -5.41 -37.21
N VAL A 87 -14.41 -5.36 -35.95
CA VAL A 87 -14.09 -6.56 -35.17
C VAL A 87 -15.08 -6.72 -34.04
N GLU A 88 -15.92 -7.73 -34.11
CA GLU A 88 -16.96 -8.01 -33.14
C GLU A 88 -16.61 -9.20 -32.26
N PHE A 89 -16.86 -9.08 -30.96
CA PHE A 89 -16.74 -10.15 -29.98
C PHE A 89 -18.13 -10.43 -29.38
N ALA A 90 -18.35 -11.67 -28.98
CA ALA A 90 -19.55 -12.03 -28.22
C ALA A 90 -19.56 -11.32 -26.85
N GLU A 91 -20.76 -11.13 -26.28
CA GLU A 91 -20.90 -10.59 -24.93
C GLU A 91 -20.10 -11.40 -23.93
N PRO A 92 -19.33 -10.74 -23.05
CA PRO A 92 -18.49 -11.45 -22.10
C PRO A 92 -19.32 -12.12 -21.01
N SER A 93 -18.89 -13.31 -20.61
CA SER A 93 -19.39 -13.98 -19.40
C SER A 93 -18.42 -13.69 -18.25
N VAL A 94 -18.94 -13.13 -17.16
CA VAL A 94 -18.14 -12.76 -15.99
C VAL A 94 -18.35 -13.74 -14.84
N ASN A 95 -17.28 -14.39 -14.42
CA ASN A 95 -17.27 -15.19 -13.19
C ASN A 95 -16.77 -14.31 -12.04
N ILE A 96 -17.64 -13.90 -11.15
CA ILE A 96 -17.36 -12.98 -10.05
C ILE A 96 -16.33 -13.56 -9.07
N ASP A 97 -16.38 -14.85 -8.80
CA ASP A 97 -15.45 -15.46 -7.83
C ASP A 97 -14.03 -15.52 -8.38
N LYS A 98 -13.88 -15.81 -9.67
CA LYS A 98 -12.57 -15.75 -10.34
C LYS A 98 -12.04 -14.31 -10.43
N LEU A 99 -12.90 -13.34 -10.65
CA LEU A 99 -12.51 -11.92 -10.68
C LEU A 99 -12.05 -11.45 -9.30
N ARG A 100 -12.74 -11.83 -8.24
CA ARG A 100 -12.30 -11.59 -6.85
C ARG A 100 -10.96 -12.26 -6.57
N GLY A 101 -10.79 -13.52 -6.98
CA GLY A 101 -9.53 -14.24 -6.85
C GLY A 101 -8.38 -13.57 -7.60
N HIS A 102 -8.61 -12.99 -8.77
CA HIS A 102 -7.62 -12.19 -9.49
C HIS A 102 -7.21 -10.95 -8.69
N LYS A 103 -8.19 -10.22 -8.16
CA LYS A 103 -7.93 -9.06 -7.28
C LYS A 103 -7.06 -9.46 -6.07
N GLU A 104 -7.39 -10.55 -5.39
CA GLU A 104 -6.61 -11.04 -4.24
C GLU A 104 -5.16 -11.40 -4.61
N LYS A 105 -4.94 -12.00 -5.78
CA LYS A 105 -3.58 -12.30 -6.28
C LYS A 105 -2.76 -11.04 -6.55
N VAL A 106 -3.38 -9.96 -6.98
CA VAL A 106 -2.68 -8.68 -7.23
C VAL A 106 -2.27 -8.02 -5.91
N ILE A 107 -3.07 -8.18 -4.89
CA ILE A 107 -2.73 -7.69 -3.54
C ILE A 107 -1.55 -8.48 -2.95
N GLY A 108 -1.46 -9.76 -3.22
CA GLY A 108 -0.43 -10.68 -2.73
C GLY A 108 -0.98 -11.56 -1.65
#